data_a80bc7d44824c5e23a5ccd0e8f515e2e
#
_entry.id   a80bc7d44824c5e23a5ccd0e8f515e2e
#
_cell.length_a   1.000
_cell.length_b   1.000
_cell.length_c   1.000
_cell.angle_alpha   90.00
_cell.angle_beta   90.00
_cell.angle_gamma   90.00
#
_symmetry.space_group_name_H-M   'P 1'
#
loop_
_entity.id
_entity.type
_entity.pdbx_description
1 polymer ?
#
loop_
_entity_poly.entity_id
_entity_poly.type
_entity_poly.pdbx_seq_one_letter_code
_entity_poly.pdbx_strand_id
1 'polypeptide(L)'
;MKSIIVTIDGPAAAGKGTIARYIKKEFNFFHIDSGLLYRKVAKIIIDKKINIKNNKEINTLIKKIGDIKLSNSKLLRSPLVSKISSEIAKSRKIRNLVNVNQKKLVNKNKEKFSGIVIDGRDIGSVVFKDAEIKLYIDTNKKIRVKRRFKELIDRGERTIYSNVSKDIKIRDEKDKKRRNSPLVIPRDAIIIDNSCRLHQTKKLIKKIILKKLYN
;
A
#
# COMPACT_ATOMS: atom_id res chain seq x y z
N MET A 1 23.49 11.94 -6.86
CA MET A 1 22.74 12.10 -5.58
C MET A 1 22.23 10.75 -5.12
N LYS A 2 22.26 10.46 -3.80
CA LYS A 2 21.68 9.24 -3.24
C LYS A 2 20.15 9.30 -3.35
N SER A 3 19.53 8.27 -3.91
CA SER A 3 18.07 8.19 -4.02
C SER A 3 17.43 8.12 -2.64
N ILE A 4 16.45 8.98 -2.34
CA ILE A 4 15.72 8.97 -1.06
C ILE A 4 14.53 8.02 -1.11
N ILE A 5 14.24 7.39 0.02
CA ILE A 5 13.05 6.52 0.18
C ILE A 5 11.99 7.27 0.97
N VAL A 6 10.79 7.37 0.38
CA VAL A 6 9.60 7.92 1.02
C VAL A 6 8.60 6.80 1.27
N THR A 7 8.27 6.54 2.52
CA THR A 7 7.22 5.56 2.87
C THR A 7 5.91 6.26 3.22
N ILE A 8 4.80 5.65 2.82
CA ILE A 8 3.47 6.16 3.09
C ILE A 8 2.61 5.06 3.71
N ASP A 9 2.38 5.13 5.00
CA ASP A 9 1.52 4.22 5.73
C ASP A 9 0.19 4.87 6.14
N GLY A 10 -0.78 4.07 6.55
CA GLY A 10 -2.08 4.58 7.01
C GLY A 10 -3.25 3.64 6.68
N PRO A 11 -4.46 3.91 7.20
CA PRO A 11 -5.61 3.03 7.09
C PRO A 11 -6.16 2.90 5.66
N ALA A 12 -7.15 2.02 5.49
CA ALA A 12 -7.80 1.82 4.19
C ALA A 12 -8.50 3.10 3.71
N ALA A 13 -8.41 3.38 2.40
CA ALA A 13 -9.01 4.56 1.75
C ALA A 13 -8.57 5.94 2.30
N ALA A 14 -7.43 6.02 3.02
CA ALA A 14 -6.88 7.29 3.52
C ALA A 14 -6.29 8.20 2.41
N GLY A 15 -6.20 7.73 1.17
CA GLY A 15 -5.67 8.52 0.05
C GLY A 15 -4.18 8.32 -0.24
N LYS A 16 -3.51 7.34 0.40
CA LYS A 16 -2.08 7.04 0.23
C LYS A 16 -1.65 6.93 -1.23
N GLY A 17 -2.34 6.11 -2.02
CA GLY A 17 -2.00 5.92 -3.43
C GLY A 17 -2.19 7.19 -4.27
N THR A 18 -3.10 8.09 -3.91
CA THR A 18 -3.24 9.40 -4.55
C THR A 18 -2.06 10.29 -4.25
N ILE A 19 -1.60 10.28 -3.00
CA ILE A 19 -0.40 11.01 -2.55
C ILE A 19 0.85 10.42 -3.21
N ALA A 20 1.00 9.10 -3.24
CA ALA A 20 2.13 8.43 -3.87
C ALA A 20 2.22 8.77 -5.37
N ARG A 21 1.09 8.77 -6.09
CA ARG A 21 1.06 9.20 -7.50
C ARG A 21 1.39 10.68 -7.68
N TYR A 22 0.97 11.53 -6.75
CA TYR A 22 1.38 12.94 -6.76
C TYR A 22 2.89 13.08 -6.60
N ILE A 23 3.50 12.42 -5.61
CA ILE A 23 4.95 12.43 -5.38
C ILE A 23 5.69 11.91 -6.63
N LYS A 24 5.24 10.78 -7.19
CA LYS A 24 5.79 10.25 -8.46
C LYS A 24 5.80 11.31 -9.56
N LYS A 25 4.69 12.02 -9.77
CA LYS A 25 4.56 13.01 -10.85
C LYS A 25 5.37 14.28 -10.59
N GLU A 26 5.31 14.77 -9.34
CA GLU A 26 5.94 16.07 -8.98
C GLU A 26 7.45 16.01 -8.91
N PHE A 27 8.00 14.88 -8.45
CA PHE A 27 9.44 14.71 -8.19
C PHE A 27 10.09 13.66 -9.10
N ASN A 28 9.37 13.10 -10.06
CA ASN A 28 9.83 11.99 -10.90
C ASN A 28 10.37 10.80 -10.09
N PHE A 29 9.69 10.45 -8.96
CA PHE A 29 10.05 9.32 -8.14
C PHE A 29 9.50 8.02 -8.72
N PHE A 30 10.21 6.91 -8.47
CA PHE A 30 9.66 5.59 -8.75
C PHE A 30 8.62 5.19 -7.70
N HIS A 31 7.42 4.78 -8.13
CA HIS A 31 6.33 4.43 -7.21
C HIS A 31 6.11 2.92 -7.11
N ILE A 32 6.10 2.40 -5.89
CA ILE A 32 5.78 1.01 -5.56
C ILE A 32 4.48 0.98 -4.76
N ASP A 33 3.39 0.50 -5.39
CA ASP A 33 2.13 0.16 -4.71
C ASP A 33 2.27 -1.23 -4.08
N SER A 34 2.56 -1.27 -2.76
CA SER A 34 2.68 -2.52 -2.00
C SER A 34 1.37 -3.34 -2.05
N GLY A 35 0.23 -2.68 -1.98
CA GLY A 35 -1.07 -3.34 -2.09
C GLY A 35 -1.27 -4.05 -3.43
N LEU A 36 -0.68 -3.53 -4.50
CA LEU A 36 -0.72 -4.16 -5.82
C LEU A 36 0.07 -5.48 -5.84
N LEU A 37 1.21 -5.55 -5.16
CA LEU A 37 2.00 -6.79 -5.06
C LEU A 37 1.19 -7.89 -4.35
N TYR A 38 0.55 -7.58 -3.22
CA TYR A 38 -0.34 -8.54 -2.54
C TYR A 38 -1.51 -8.98 -3.42
N ARG A 39 -2.09 -8.08 -4.20
CA ARG A 39 -3.20 -8.40 -5.11
C ARG A 39 -2.76 -9.31 -6.25
N LYS A 40 -1.54 -9.17 -6.73
CA LYS A 40 -1.00 -10.09 -7.74
C LYS A 40 -0.83 -11.49 -7.18
N VAL A 41 -0.28 -11.63 -5.98
CA VAL A 41 -0.19 -12.93 -5.30
C VAL A 41 -1.60 -13.49 -5.09
N ALA A 42 -2.56 -12.68 -4.65
CA ALA A 42 -3.96 -13.09 -4.49
C ALA A 42 -4.60 -13.56 -5.81
N LYS A 43 -4.34 -12.85 -6.92
CA LYS A 43 -4.85 -13.25 -8.25
C LYS A 43 -4.29 -14.61 -8.67
N ILE A 44 -2.99 -14.86 -8.48
CA ILE A 44 -2.38 -16.16 -8.78
C ILE A 44 -3.00 -17.27 -7.93
N ILE A 45 -3.26 -17.01 -6.64
CA ILE A 45 -3.92 -17.95 -5.71
C ILE A 45 -5.33 -18.31 -6.22
N ILE A 46 -6.09 -17.30 -6.66
CA ILE A 46 -7.44 -17.49 -7.19
C ILE A 46 -7.39 -18.30 -8.49
N ASP A 47 -6.54 -17.90 -9.45
CA ASP A 47 -6.45 -18.53 -10.77
C ASP A 47 -6.02 -20.00 -10.67
N LYS A 48 -5.12 -20.29 -9.74
CA LYS A 48 -4.61 -21.66 -9.52
C LYS A 48 -5.42 -22.45 -8.48
N LYS A 49 -6.52 -21.88 -7.98
CA LYS A 49 -7.41 -22.50 -6.96
C LYS A 49 -6.66 -22.99 -5.72
N ILE A 50 -5.60 -22.26 -5.30
CA ILE A 50 -4.74 -22.65 -4.18
C ILE A 50 -5.47 -22.45 -2.86
N ASN A 51 -5.45 -23.48 -1.99
CA ASN A 51 -5.99 -23.37 -0.65
C ASN A 51 -5.03 -22.57 0.25
N ILE A 52 -5.44 -21.35 0.64
CA ILE A 52 -4.64 -20.46 1.50
C ILE A 52 -4.36 -21.00 2.91
N LYS A 53 -5.12 -22.01 3.36
CA LYS A 53 -4.89 -22.70 4.64
C LYS A 53 -3.91 -23.86 4.52
N ASN A 54 -3.62 -24.33 3.30
CA ASN A 54 -2.70 -25.42 3.05
C ASN A 54 -1.25 -24.91 2.95
N ASN A 55 -0.46 -25.15 3.99
CA ASN A 55 0.92 -24.70 4.06
C ASN A 55 1.82 -25.29 2.96
N LYS A 56 1.55 -26.52 2.48
CA LYS A 56 2.35 -27.16 1.40
C LYS A 56 2.11 -26.42 0.07
N GLU A 57 0.85 -26.15 -0.26
CA GLU A 57 0.49 -25.39 -1.47
C GLU A 57 1.08 -23.97 -1.46
N ILE A 58 0.97 -23.27 -0.31
CA ILE A 58 1.57 -21.94 -0.17
C ILE A 58 3.10 -21.98 -0.33
N ASN A 59 3.78 -22.96 0.26
CA ASN A 59 5.24 -23.10 0.09
C ASN A 59 5.61 -23.36 -1.37
N THR A 60 4.87 -24.23 -2.06
CA THR A 60 5.07 -24.53 -3.49
C THR A 60 4.84 -23.27 -4.34
N LEU A 61 3.78 -22.51 -4.04
CA LEU A 61 3.50 -21.23 -4.69
C LEU A 61 4.68 -20.25 -4.54
N ILE A 62 5.16 -20.07 -3.31
CA ILE A 62 6.25 -19.12 -3.00
C ILE A 62 7.53 -19.48 -3.75
N LYS A 63 7.86 -20.78 -3.84
CA LYS A 63 9.02 -21.26 -4.61
C LYS A 63 8.88 -20.99 -6.11
N LYS A 64 7.64 -21.04 -6.65
CA LYS A 64 7.36 -20.84 -8.09
C LYS A 64 7.15 -19.39 -8.47
N ILE A 65 6.79 -18.50 -7.52
CA ILE A 65 6.69 -17.07 -7.79
C ILE A 65 8.09 -16.47 -7.74
N GLY A 66 8.57 -16.07 -8.91
CA GLY A 66 9.78 -15.25 -9.03
C GLY A 66 9.51 -13.77 -8.74
N ASP A 67 10.03 -12.89 -9.58
CA ASP A 67 9.83 -11.45 -9.45
C ASP A 67 8.40 -11.03 -9.78
N ILE A 68 7.76 -10.34 -8.84
CA ILE A 68 6.40 -9.83 -9.02
C ILE A 68 6.47 -8.51 -9.79
N LYS A 69 6.10 -8.54 -11.08
CA LYS A 69 6.11 -7.33 -11.94
C LYS A 69 5.03 -6.32 -11.50
N LEU A 70 5.36 -5.05 -11.47
CA LEU A 70 4.42 -3.95 -11.25
C LEU A 70 3.62 -3.68 -12.53
N SER A 71 2.62 -4.47 -12.82
CA SER A 71 1.63 -4.19 -13.87
C SER A 71 0.27 -3.91 -13.24
N ASN A 72 -0.41 -2.88 -13.69
CA ASN A 72 -1.75 -2.55 -13.20
C ASN A 72 -2.80 -3.16 -14.14
N SER A 73 -3.76 -3.86 -13.56
CA SER A 73 -4.92 -4.39 -14.28
C SER A 73 -6.19 -4.07 -13.48
N LYS A 74 -7.28 -3.76 -14.17
CA LYS A 74 -8.60 -3.57 -13.54
C LYS A 74 -9.00 -4.80 -12.70
N LEU A 75 -8.65 -6.00 -13.17
CA LEU A 75 -8.93 -7.28 -12.50
C LEU A 75 -8.31 -7.38 -11.10
N LEU A 76 -7.13 -6.76 -10.88
CA LEU A 76 -6.47 -6.74 -9.56
C LEU A 76 -7.23 -5.91 -8.52
N ARG A 77 -8.22 -5.14 -8.93
CA ARG A 77 -9.02 -4.28 -8.04
C ARG A 77 -10.41 -4.83 -7.75
N SER A 78 -10.73 -6.05 -8.22
CA SER A 78 -12.00 -6.71 -7.94
C SER A 78 -12.20 -6.95 -6.43
N PRO A 79 -13.45 -7.03 -5.94
CA PRO A 79 -13.77 -7.31 -4.55
C PRO A 79 -13.14 -8.62 -4.06
N LEU A 80 -13.21 -9.69 -4.86
CA LEU A 80 -12.64 -11.00 -4.53
C LEU A 80 -11.12 -10.93 -4.34
N VAL A 81 -10.37 -10.33 -5.29
CA VAL A 81 -8.93 -10.15 -5.18
C VAL A 81 -8.59 -9.30 -3.95
N SER A 82 -9.36 -8.25 -3.68
CA SER A 82 -9.17 -7.38 -2.51
C SER A 82 -9.38 -8.13 -1.19
N LYS A 83 -10.38 -9.02 -1.11
CA LYS A 83 -10.66 -9.88 0.05
C LYS A 83 -9.51 -10.85 0.29
N ILE A 84 -9.11 -11.61 -0.74
CA ILE A 84 -8.02 -12.59 -0.64
C ILE A 84 -6.69 -11.90 -0.32
N SER A 85 -6.37 -10.75 -0.95
CA SER A 85 -5.13 -10.01 -0.64
C SER A 85 -5.04 -9.58 0.83
N SER A 86 -6.16 -9.19 1.44
CA SER A 86 -6.22 -8.86 2.87
C SER A 86 -6.04 -10.09 3.75
N GLU A 87 -6.52 -11.25 3.32
CA GLU A 87 -6.38 -12.50 4.07
C GLU A 87 -4.94 -13.02 4.03
N ILE A 88 -4.33 -13.11 2.84
CA ILE A 88 -2.95 -13.59 2.70
C ILE A 88 -1.91 -12.64 3.30
N ALA A 89 -2.24 -11.35 3.47
CA ALA A 89 -1.37 -10.39 4.17
C ALA A 89 -1.16 -10.70 5.67
N LYS A 90 -1.92 -11.65 6.25
CA LYS A 90 -1.69 -12.19 7.60
C LYS A 90 -0.56 -13.22 7.62
N SER A 91 -0.28 -13.89 6.50
CA SER A 91 0.74 -14.93 6.41
C SER A 91 2.14 -14.35 6.43
N ARG A 92 2.97 -14.73 7.42
CA ARG A 92 4.39 -14.32 7.50
C ARG A 92 5.16 -14.71 6.24
N LYS A 93 4.90 -15.90 5.68
CA LYS A 93 5.59 -16.40 4.48
C LYS A 93 5.30 -15.52 3.25
N ILE A 94 4.02 -15.16 3.02
CA ILE A 94 3.63 -14.30 1.91
C ILE A 94 4.15 -12.87 2.12
N ARG A 95 4.15 -12.37 3.35
CA ARG A 95 4.75 -11.07 3.65
C ARG A 95 6.22 -11.04 3.30
N ASN A 96 6.98 -12.08 3.68
CA ASN A 96 8.39 -12.17 3.36
C ASN A 96 8.63 -12.17 1.85
N LEU A 97 7.84 -12.93 1.08
CA LEU A 97 7.89 -12.91 -0.40
C LEU A 97 7.67 -11.49 -0.93
N VAL A 98 6.62 -10.80 -0.48
CA VAL A 98 6.31 -9.43 -0.94
C VAL A 98 7.40 -8.45 -0.52
N ASN A 99 7.91 -8.53 0.71
CA ASN A 99 8.96 -7.65 1.23
C ASN A 99 10.27 -7.80 0.43
N VAL A 100 10.66 -9.05 0.11
CA VAL A 100 11.83 -9.32 -0.75
C VAL A 100 11.62 -8.67 -2.13
N ASN A 101 10.44 -8.83 -2.73
CA ASN A 101 10.15 -8.20 -4.02
C ASN A 101 10.16 -6.67 -3.95
N GLN A 102 9.67 -6.05 -2.87
CA GLN A 102 9.76 -4.61 -2.67
C GLN A 102 11.22 -4.14 -2.61
N LYS A 103 12.05 -4.82 -1.82
CA LYS A 103 13.49 -4.50 -1.71
C LYS A 103 14.22 -4.65 -3.04
N LYS A 104 13.93 -5.70 -3.81
CA LYS A 104 14.46 -5.88 -5.17
C LYS A 104 14.06 -4.73 -6.09
N LEU A 105 12.79 -4.31 -6.06
CA LEU A 105 12.30 -3.17 -6.85
C LEU A 105 12.99 -1.87 -6.48
N VAL A 106 13.22 -1.62 -5.18
CA VAL A 106 13.99 -0.45 -4.72
C VAL A 106 15.40 -0.51 -5.27
N ASN A 107 16.12 -1.63 -5.05
CA ASN A 107 17.51 -1.78 -5.51
C ASN A 107 17.68 -1.60 -7.02
N LYS A 108 16.74 -2.10 -7.81
CA LYS A 108 16.74 -1.98 -9.28
C LYS A 108 16.54 -0.55 -9.77
N ASN A 109 15.88 0.30 -8.96
CA ASN A 109 15.43 1.62 -9.40
C ASN A 109 16.14 2.79 -8.69
N LYS A 110 16.84 2.56 -7.56
CA LYS A 110 17.51 3.61 -6.78
C LYS A 110 18.57 4.39 -7.55
N GLU A 111 19.17 3.81 -8.58
CA GLU A 111 20.17 4.49 -9.42
C GLU A 111 19.54 5.25 -10.60
N LYS A 112 18.27 4.96 -10.92
CA LYS A 112 17.55 5.51 -12.06
C LYS A 112 16.67 6.70 -11.70
N PHE A 113 16.33 6.83 -10.42
CA PHE A 113 15.40 7.85 -9.92
C PHE A 113 16.01 8.55 -8.70
N SER A 114 15.77 9.86 -8.59
CA SER A 114 16.18 10.67 -7.43
C SER A 114 15.47 10.27 -6.13
N GLY A 115 14.40 9.48 -6.21
CA GLY A 115 13.69 8.94 -5.05
C GLY A 115 12.73 7.85 -5.40
N ILE A 116 12.34 7.11 -4.36
CA ILE A 116 11.36 6.02 -4.45
C ILE A 116 10.28 6.27 -3.42
N VAL A 117 9.02 6.24 -3.85
CA VAL A 117 7.86 6.32 -2.95
C VAL A 117 7.15 4.98 -2.89
N ILE A 118 6.91 4.50 -1.66
CA ILE A 118 6.28 3.20 -1.42
C ILE A 118 5.07 3.39 -0.52
N ASP A 119 3.88 2.98 -0.95
CA ASP A 119 2.68 3.05 -0.11
C ASP A 119 2.17 1.69 0.34
N GLY A 120 1.74 1.62 1.62
CA GLY A 120 1.28 0.37 2.22
C GLY A 120 0.62 0.53 3.58
N ARG A 121 1.00 -0.35 4.53
CA ARG A 121 0.48 -0.40 5.91
C ARG A 121 1.56 -0.49 6.97
N ASP A 122 2.73 -0.96 6.61
CA ASP A 122 3.85 -1.27 7.49
C ASP A 122 5.19 -1.02 6.78
N ILE A 123 5.16 -0.13 5.83
CA ILE A 123 6.32 0.14 4.98
C ILE A 123 7.42 0.81 5.81
N GLY A 124 7.09 1.90 6.49
CA GLY A 124 8.03 2.64 7.34
C GLY A 124 8.27 1.99 8.70
N SER A 125 7.33 1.16 9.20
CA SER A 125 7.48 0.51 10.50
C SER A 125 8.23 -0.82 10.44
N VAL A 126 8.19 -1.54 9.31
CA VAL A 126 8.74 -2.90 9.19
C VAL A 126 9.67 -3.07 7.99
N VAL A 127 9.28 -2.63 6.78
CA VAL A 127 9.99 -2.98 5.55
C VAL A 127 11.19 -2.07 5.29
N PHE A 128 11.00 -0.77 5.43
CA PHE A 128 12.00 0.30 5.23
C PHE A 128 12.05 1.21 6.46
N LYS A 129 12.54 0.65 7.57
CA LYS A 129 12.62 1.36 8.86
C LYS A 129 13.55 2.58 8.82
N ASP A 130 14.52 2.55 7.91
CA ASP A 130 15.54 3.59 7.76
C ASP A 130 15.23 4.52 6.57
N ALA A 131 13.94 4.56 6.12
CA ALA A 131 13.51 5.48 5.08
C ALA A 131 13.72 6.94 5.50
N GLU A 132 14.24 7.76 4.58
CA GLU A 132 14.55 9.17 4.82
C GLU A 132 13.32 10.02 5.15
N ILE A 133 12.14 9.62 4.62
CA ILE A 133 10.86 10.27 4.94
C ILE A 133 9.82 9.18 5.21
N LYS A 134 9.19 9.25 6.37
CA LYS A 134 8.06 8.38 6.73
C LYS A 134 6.81 9.23 6.90
N LEU A 135 5.82 8.99 6.05
CA LEU A 135 4.53 9.67 6.12
C LEU A 135 3.48 8.70 6.65
N TYR A 136 2.73 9.12 7.64
CA TYR A 136 1.53 8.41 8.08
C TYR A 136 0.31 9.24 7.70
N ILE A 137 -0.48 8.72 6.76
CA ILE A 137 -1.67 9.43 6.29
C ILE A 137 -2.85 8.99 7.13
N ASP A 138 -3.33 9.90 7.95
CA ASP A 138 -4.60 9.75 8.66
C ASP A 138 -5.73 10.45 7.91
N THR A 139 -6.94 9.98 8.11
CA THR A 139 -8.14 10.56 7.48
C THR A 139 -9.36 10.10 8.25
N ASN A 140 -10.24 11.03 8.54
CA ASN A 140 -11.52 10.76 9.22
C ASN A 140 -12.26 9.59 8.53
N LYS A 141 -12.76 8.65 9.34
CA LYS A 141 -13.41 7.42 8.84
C LYS A 141 -14.60 7.73 7.90
N LYS A 142 -15.45 8.72 8.24
CA LYS A 142 -16.61 9.09 7.40
C LYS A 142 -16.15 9.54 6.01
N ILE A 143 -15.06 10.31 5.93
CA ILE A 143 -14.45 10.77 4.66
C ILE A 143 -13.90 9.60 3.87
N ARG A 144 -13.22 8.64 4.52
CA ARG A 144 -12.69 7.44 3.86
C ARG A 144 -13.80 6.57 3.26
N VAL A 145 -14.91 6.41 3.99
CA VAL A 145 -16.10 5.69 3.50
C VAL A 145 -16.69 6.40 2.28
N LYS A 146 -16.88 7.73 2.34
CA LYS A 146 -17.40 8.53 1.22
C LYS A 146 -16.51 8.41 -0.02
N ARG A 147 -15.17 8.53 0.15
CA ARG A 147 -14.21 8.38 -0.95
C ARG A 147 -14.27 6.98 -1.57
N ARG A 148 -14.33 5.95 -0.74
CA ARG A 148 -14.39 4.56 -1.23
C ARG A 148 -15.70 4.23 -1.90
N PHE A 149 -16.82 4.71 -1.36
CA PHE A 149 -18.15 4.55 -1.96
C PHE A 149 -18.16 5.17 -3.36
N LYS A 150 -17.72 6.44 -3.48
CA LYS A 150 -17.63 7.11 -4.79
C LYS A 150 -16.73 6.32 -5.77
N GLU A 151 -15.56 5.88 -5.31
CA GLU A 151 -14.64 5.09 -6.15
C GLU A 151 -15.28 3.81 -6.70
N LEU A 152 -16.12 3.13 -5.91
CA LEU A 152 -16.82 1.91 -6.33
C LEU A 152 -17.92 2.23 -7.35
N ILE A 153 -18.72 3.26 -7.11
CA ILE A 153 -19.75 3.73 -8.05
C ILE A 153 -19.12 4.16 -9.38
N ASP A 154 -18.05 4.96 -9.35
CA ASP A 154 -17.32 5.41 -10.55
C ASP A 154 -16.74 4.24 -11.39
N ARG A 155 -16.62 3.05 -10.77
CA ARG A 155 -16.23 1.80 -11.45
C ARG A 155 -17.41 0.97 -11.95
N GLY A 156 -18.65 1.41 -11.73
CA GLY A 156 -19.85 0.66 -12.05
C GLY A 156 -20.16 -0.48 -11.08
N GLU A 157 -19.52 -0.53 -9.90
CA GLU A 157 -19.79 -1.56 -8.89
C GLU A 157 -21.08 -1.21 -8.12
N ARG A 158 -22.05 -2.15 -8.11
CA ARG A 158 -23.27 -1.99 -7.29
C ARG A 158 -22.94 -2.21 -5.82
N THR A 159 -23.12 -1.18 -5.01
CA THR A 159 -22.87 -1.24 -3.56
C THR A 159 -23.70 -0.21 -2.81
N ILE A 160 -23.89 -0.41 -1.51
CA ILE A 160 -24.55 0.55 -0.62
C ILE A 160 -23.57 1.09 0.40
N TYR A 161 -23.78 2.31 0.84
CA TYR A 161 -22.87 3.04 1.74
C TYR A 161 -22.58 2.29 3.06
N SER A 162 -23.59 1.63 3.64
CA SER A 162 -23.45 0.86 4.88
C SER A 162 -22.49 -0.32 4.72
N ASN A 163 -22.53 -1.04 3.58
CA ASN A 163 -21.62 -2.15 3.29
C ASN A 163 -20.17 -1.63 3.17
N VAL A 164 -19.96 -0.52 2.46
CA VAL A 164 -18.63 0.09 2.35
C VAL A 164 -18.09 0.53 3.70
N SER A 165 -18.97 1.09 4.57
CA SER A 165 -18.61 1.48 5.94
C SER A 165 -18.19 0.28 6.78
N LYS A 166 -18.94 -0.84 6.69
CA LYS A 166 -18.65 -2.10 7.38
C LYS A 166 -17.31 -2.69 6.89
N ASP A 167 -17.11 -2.72 5.59
CA ASP A 167 -15.88 -3.26 4.98
C ASP A 167 -14.62 -2.47 5.41
N ILE A 168 -14.70 -1.14 5.43
CA ILE A 168 -13.60 -0.30 5.91
C ILE A 168 -13.32 -0.56 7.38
N LYS A 169 -14.36 -0.66 8.23
CA LYS A 169 -14.19 -0.98 9.66
C LYS A 169 -13.49 -2.31 9.85
N ILE A 170 -13.99 -3.37 9.21
CA ILE A 170 -13.42 -4.72 9.29
C ILE A 170 -11.96 -4.73 8.82
N ARG A 171 -11.67 -4.02 7.74
CA ARG A 171 -10.31 -3.96 7.18
C ARG A 171 -9.36 -3.23 8.10
N ASP A 172 -9.74 -2.08 8.65
CA ASP A 172 -8.93 -1.32 9.59
C ASP A 172 -8.63 -2.14 10.86
N GLU A 173 -9.64 -2.85 11.39
CA GLU A 173 -9.46 -3.73 12.54
C GLU A 173 -8.50 -4.88 12.22
N LYS A 174 -8.65 -5.52 11.05
CA LYS A 174 -7.71 -6.56 10.60
C LYS A 174 -6.30 -6.03 10.45
N ASP A 175 -6.11 -4.86 9.84
CA ASP A 175 -4.79 -4.25 9.64
C ASP A 175 -4.14 -3.87 10.98
N LYS A 176 -4.91 -3.37 11.96
CA LYS A 176 -4.40 -3.00 13.30
C LYS A 176 -4.13 -4.21 14.21
N LYS A 177 -5.01 -5.23 14.19
CA LYS A 177 -4.96 -6.36 15.12
C LYS A 177 -4.18 -7.57 14.60
N ARG A 178 -3.66 -7.56 13.37
CA ARG A 178 -2.90 -8.70 12.84
C ARG A 178 -1.62 -8.91 13.64
N ARG A 179 -1.31 -10.19 13.93
CA ARG A 179 -0.11 -10.58 14.70
C ARG A 179 1.19 -10.18 13.98
N ASN A 180 1.21 -10.30 12.64
CA ASN A 180 2.39 -10.00 11.85
C ASN A 180 2.27 -8.61 11.23
N SER A 181 3.18 -7.71 11.55
CA SER A 181 3.29 -6.34 11.00
C SER A 181 1.97 -5.55 11.11
N PRO A 182 1.43 -5.30 12.29
CA PRO A 182 0.22 -4.49 12.47
C PRO A 182 0.39 -3.10 11.87
N LEU A 183 -0.73 -2.48 11.49
CA LEU A 183 -0.73 -1.07 11.13
C LEU A 183 -0.49 -0.23 12.39
N VAL A 184 0.69 0.32 12.48
CA VAL A 184 1.11 1.27 13.54
C VAL A 184 1.67 2.53 12.89
N ILE A 185 1.73 3.62 13.63
CA ILE A 185 2.45 4.82 13.23
C ILE A 185 3.94 4.50 13.34
N PRO A 186 4.72 4.58 12.23
CA PRO A 186 6.15 4.35 12.31
C PRO A 186 6.83 5.36 13.24
N ARG A 187 7.91 4.94 13.91
CA ARG A 187 8.76 5.89 14.64
C ARG A 187 9.26 6.97 13.67
N ASP A 188 9.30 8.20 14.13
CA ASP A 188 9.71 9.39 13.37
C ASP A 188 8.84 9.68 12.13
N ALA A 189 7.62 9.13 12.06
CA ALA A 189 6.71 9.43 10.97
C ALA A 189 6.05 10.80 11.14
N ILE A 190 5.97 11.54 10.05
CA ILE A 190 5.18 12.76 9.97
C ILE A 190 3.73 12.36 9.73
N ILE A 191 2.87 12.67 10.71
CA ILE A 191 1.43 12.41 10.61
C ILE A 191 0.80 13.53 9.79
N ILE A 192 0.05 13.14 8.76
CA ILE A 192 -0.63 14.06 7.86
C ILE A 192 -2.13 13.76 7.89
N ASP A 193 -2.92 14.70 8.38
CA ASP A 193 -4.37 14.64 8.23
C ASP A 193 -4.75 14.94 6.77
N ASN A 194 -5.27 13.94 6.08
CA ASN A 194 -5.77 14.06 4.72
C ASN A 194 -7.32 14.13 4.69
N SER A 195 -7.93 14.62 5.75
CA SER A 195 -9.38 14.85 5.82
C SER A 195 -9.78 16.14 5.09
N CYS A 196 -8.87 17.09 4.98
CA CYS A 196 -9.06 18.37 4.30
C CYS A 196 -8.97 18.28 2.77
N ARG A 197 -8.91 19.44 2.11
CA ARG A 197 -8.76 19.54 0.63
C ARG A 197 -7.41 19.00 0.19
N LEU A 198 -7.40 18.13 -0.80
CA LEU A 198 -6.22 17.44 -1.30
C LEU A 198 -5.05 18.38 -1.69
N HIS A 199 -5.35 19.60 -2.16
CA HIS A 199 -4.30 20.56 -2.53
C HIS A 199 -3.46 21.01 -1.33
N GLN A 200 -4.06 21.16 -0.14
CA GLN A 200 -3.36 21.51 1.09
C GLN A 200 -2.40 20.40 1.52
N THR A 201 -2.89 19.15 1.49
CA THR A 201 -2.05 17.98 1.73
C THR A 201 -0.87 17.92 0.75
N LYS A 202 -1.09 18.15 -0.54
CA LYS A 202 -0.04 18.18 -1.55
C LYS A 202 1.00 19.28 -1.28
N LYS A 203 0.57 20.50 -0.93
CA LYS A 203 1.45 21.61 -0.58
C LYS A 203 2.35 21.28 0.61
N LEU A 204 1.79 20.69 1.66
CA LEU A 204 2.55 20.25 2.83
C LEU A 204 3.59 19.19 2.46
N ILE A 205 3.18 18.15 1.73
CA ILE A 205 4.08 17.07 1.31
C ILE A 205 5.20 17.59 0.41
N LYS A 206 4.90 18.53 -0.51
CA LYS A 206 5.92 19.19 -1.34
C LYS A 206 6.98 19.87 -0.49
N LYS A 207 6.56 20.65 0.53
CA LYS A 207 7.49 21.31 1.46
C LYS A 207 8.38 20.31 2.21
N ILE A 208 7.79 19.19 2.69
CA ILE A 208 8.53 18.13 3.42
C ILE A 208 9.62 17.51 2.52
N ILE A 209 9.25 17.14 1.29
CA ILE A 209 10.18 16.48 0.36
C ILE A 209 11.27 17.43 -0.09
N LEU A 210 10.94 18.67 -0.47
CA LEU A 210 11.92 19.67 -0.86
C LEU A 210 12.94 19.94 0.25
N LYS A 211 12.47 20.09 1.51
CA LYS A 211 13.38 20.24 2.66
C LYS A 211 14.38 19.09 2.76
N LYS A 212 13.99 17.85 2.43
CA LYS A 212 14.88 16.70 2.51
C LYS A 212 15.80 16.53 1.30
N LEU A 213 15.42 17.04 0.15
CA LEU A 213 16.23 16.96 -1.07
C LEU A 213 17.35 18.02 -1.11
N TYR A 214 17.13 19.17 -0.43
CA TYR A 214 18.04 20.33 -0.50
C TYR A 214 18.76 20.62 0.84
N ASN A 215 18.53 19.81 1.88
CA ASN A 215 19.32 19.75 3.10
C ASN A 215 20.15 18.46 3.12
#